data_46914a2b7b3b2e8e45bb0f31e96384e5
#
_entry.id   46914a2b7b3b2e8e45bb0f31e96384e5
#
_cell.length_a   1.000
_cell.length_b   1.000
_cell.length_c   1.000
_cell.angle_alpha   90.00
_cell.angle_beta   90.00
_cell.angle_gamma   90.00
#
_symmetry.space_group_name_H-M   'P 1'
#
loop_
_entity.id
_entity.type
_entity.pdbx_description
1 polymer ?
#
loop_
_entity_poly.entity_id
_entity_poly.type
_entity_poly.pdbx_seq_one_letter_code
_entity_poly.pdbx_strand_id
1 'polypeptide(L)'
;TSNVYYEFPSWLPKIGVTVRELPVSNFDIDLFGYSAYDKDRVPFVVDVKAFFHISDTNIAAAKVESFEELRKQLENVVQGAVRSILAKSKLESIMEERSIFGLQFTEAVNADLSNWGVASIKNIELMDVRDSEGSKVIHQIMAKRMSAIDMESRTEVASNNRLAEEAELEARKKVAVKAAQTEQEAGEAQAVSKQAIGIADAEATKKAGIAQENSKRDIAEAAKLTEEKNMEVIRVTSVQQAQID
;
A
#
# COMPACT_ATOMS: atom_id res chain seq x y z
N THR A 1 -15.24 -42.45 -24.03
CA THR A 1 -15.61 -43.33 -22.91
C THR A 1 -16.66 -44.31 -23.40
N SER A 2 -16.21 -45.53 -23.73
CA SER A 2 -17.09 -46.62 -24.13
C SER A 2 -17.47 -47.38 -22.86
N ASN A 3 -18.63 -47.06 -22.30
CA ASN A 3 -19.22 -47.87 -21.25
C ASN A 3 -19.80 -49.10 -21.91
N VAL A 4 -19.17 -50.23 -21.72
CA VAL A 4 -19.71 -51.50 -22.19
C VAL A 4 -20.62 -52.03 -21.08
N TYR A 5 -21.93 -51.90 -21.26
CA TYR A 5 -22.91 -52.49 -20.37
C TYR A 5 -23.31 -53.83 -20.95
N TYR A 6 -23.09 -54.90 -20.21
CA TYR A 6 -23.68 -56.19 -20.50
C TYR A 6 -24.99 -56.31 -19.72
N GLU A 7 -26.12 -56.18 -20.35
CA GLU A 7 -27.40 -56.57 -19.76
C GLU A 7 -27.55 -58.09 -19.79
N PHE A 8 -27.39 -58.68 -18.62
CA PHE A 8 -27.65 -60.09 -18.44
C PHE A 8 -29.13 -60.28 -18.15
N PRO A 9 -29.86 -61.15 -18.90
CA PRO A 9 -31.24 -61.47 -18.58
C PRO A 9 -31.32 -62.02 -17.16
N SER A 10 -32.25 -61.51 -16.35
CA SER A 10 -32.35 -61.87 -14.91
C SER A 10 -32.66 -63.35 -14.66
N TRP A 11 -33.08 -64.10 -15.69
CA TRP A 11 -33.39 -65.52 -15.64
C TRP A 11 -32.19 -66.43 -15.97
N LEU A 12 -31.07 -65.86 -16.46
CA LEU A 12 -29.88 -66.65 -16.82
C LEU A 12 -28.94 -66.74 -15.62
N PRO A 13 -28.51 -67.94 -15.20
CA PRO A 13 -27.53 -68.05 -14.11
C PRO A 13 -26.18 -67.45 -14.56
N LYS A 14 -25.62 -66.58 -13.75
CA LYS A 14 -24.32 -65.92 -13.98
C LYS A 14 -23.16 -66.89 -13.84
N ILE A 15 -23.04 -67.86 -14.76
CA ILE A 15 -21.96 -68.85 -14.73
C ILE A 15 -20.78 -68.30 -15.54
N GLY A 16 -19.60 -68.23 -14.89
CA GLY A 16 -18.36 -67.80 -15.54
C GLY A 16 -18.23 -66.29 -15.76
N VAL A 17 -19.12 -65.48 -15.16
CA VAL A 17 -19.06 -63.99 -15.21
C VAL A 17 -18.78 -63.45 -13.82
N THR A 18 -17.73 -62.68 -13.71
CA THR A 18 -17.41 -61.93 -12.49
C THR A 18 -17.94 -60.48 -12.67
N VAL A 19 -18.88 -60.07 -11.83
CA VAL A 19 -19.39 -58.68 -11.85
C VAL A 19 -18.56 -57.90 -10.84
N ARG A 20 -17.97 -56.81 -11.30
CA ARG A 20 -17.24 -55.83 -10.45
C ARG A 20 -17.94 -54.49 -10.57
N GLU A 21 -18.33 -53.93 -9.43
CA GLU A 21 -18.96 -52.64 -9.33
C GLU A 21 -17.94 -51.58 -8.94
N LEU A 22 -17.74 -50.59 -9.85
CA LEU A 22 -16.85 -49.46 -9.62
C LEU A 22 -17.63 -48.18 -9.76
N PRO A 23 -17.42 -47.17 -8.90
CA PRO A 23 -18.12 -45.90 -8.99
C PRO A 23 -17.67 -45.12 -10.21
N VAL A 24 -18.61 -44.57 -10.95
CA VAL A 24 -18.36 -43.61 -12.06
C VAL A 24 -18.16 -42.20 -11.56
N SER A 25 -18.61 -41.95 -10.33
CA SER A 25 -18.47 -40.64 -9.68
C SER A 25 -17.05 -40.37 -9.22
N ASN A 26 -16.74 -39.07 -9.05
CA ASN A 26 -15.51 -38.65 -8.42
C ASN A 26 -15.45 -39.17 -6.97
N PHE A 27 -14.27 -39.55 -6.54
CA PHE A 27 -14.02 -39.95 -5.15
C PHE A 27 -12.74 -39.31 -4.64
N ASP A 28 -12.63 -39.24 -3.34
CA ASP A 28 -11.47 -38.67 -2.66
C ASP A 28 -10.74 -39.72 -1.80
N ILE A 29 -9.47 -39.44 -1.59
CA ILE A 29 -8.59 -40.16 -0.69
C ILE A 29 -7.99 -39.15 0.27
N ASP A 30 -8.25 -39.36 1.55
CA ASP A 30 -7.80 -38.51 2.62
C ASP A 30 -6.71 -39.24 3.42
N LEU A 31 -5.51 -38.67 3.47
CA LEU A 31 -4.43 -39.09 4.35
C LEU A 31 -4.41 -38.13 5.55
N PHE A 32 -5.17 -38.45 6.57
CA PHE A 32 -5.18 -37.66 7.81
C PHE A 32 -4.15 -38.19 8.81
N GLY A 33 -3.44 -37.25 9.44
CA GLY A 33 -2.48 -37.59 10.49
C GLY A 33 -1.29 -38.42 9.99
N TYR A 34 -0.93 -38.28 8.72
CA TYR A 34 0.18 -39.03 8.14
C TYR A 34 1.52 -38.50 8.66
N SER A 35 2.27 -39.39 9.35
CA SER A 35 3.61 -39.08 9.88
C SER A 35 4.67 -39.12 8.77
N ALA A 36 5.35 -38.00 8.59
CA ALA A 36 6.41 -37.81 7.62
C ALA A 36 7.68 -37.25 8.28
N TYR A 37 8.77 -37.27 7.54
CA TYR A 37 10.04 -36.67 7.91
C TYR A 37 10.49 -35.73 6.79
N ASP A 38 11.10 -34.64 7.14
CA ASP A 38 11.76 -33.74 6.20
C ASP A 38 13.18 -34.26 5.83
N LYS A 39 13.90 -33.46 5.02
CA LYS A 39 15.28 -33.75 4.63
C LYS A 39 16.23 -33.87 5.82
N ASP A 40 15.99 -33.15 6.89
CA ASP A 40 16.81 -33.11 8.11
C ASP A 40 16.32 -34.12 9.15
N ARG A 41 15.38 -35.01 8.76
CA ARG A 41 14.74 -36.06 9.59
C ARG A 41 13.93 -35.51 10.76
N VAL A 42 13.42 -34.28 10.62
CA VAL A 42 12.49 -33.74 11.60
C VAL A 42 11.13 -34.39 11.41
N PRO A 43 10.55 -35.01 12.43
CA PRO A 43 9.24 -35.65 12.32
C PRO A 43 8.14 -34.59 12.36
N PHE A 44 7.16 -34.72 11.49
CA PHE A 44 5.95 -33.90 11.45
C PHE A 44 4.77 -34.71 10.91
N VAL A 45 3.58 -34.16 11.06
CA VAL A 45 2.34 -34.79 10.64
C VAL A 45 1.73 -33.95 9.54
N VAL A 46 1.27 -34.58 8.47
CA VAL A 46 0.61 -33.91 7.35
C VAL A 46 -0.76 -34.51 7.10
N ASP A 47 -1.66 -33.63 6.66
CA ASP A 47 -2.96 -33.97 6.12
C ASP A 47 -2.93 -33.69 4.61
N VAL A 48 -3.21 -34.73 3.81
CA VAL A 48 -3.18 -34.67 2.35
C VAL A 48 -4.51 -35.17 1.81
N LYS A 49 -5.04 -34.45 0.82
CA LYS A 49 -6.29 -34.80 0.15
C LYS A 49 -6.09 -34.91 -1.36
N ALA A 50 -6.52 -36.01 -1.92
CA ALA A 50 -6.44 -36.30 -3.35
C ALA A 50 -7.83 -36.59 -3.92
N PHE A 51 -8.11 -36.15 -5.14
CA PHE A 51 -9.38 -36.32 -5.82
C PHE A 51 -9.16 -37.05 -7.14
N PHE A 52 -9.87 -38.16 -7.32
CA PHE A 52 -9.71 -39.06 -8.43
C PHE A 52 -11.02 -39.37 -9.11
N HIS A 53 -10.93 -39.83 -10.35
CA HIS A 53 -12.01 -40.48 -11.06
C HIS A 53 -11.48 -41.67 -11.87
N ILE A 54 -12.32 -42.65 -12.14
CA ILE A 54 -11.96 -43.77 -12.98
C ILE A 54 -12.03 -43.33 -14.44
N SER A 55 -10.87 -43.24 -15.09
CA SER A 55 -10.74 -42.87 -16.49
C SER A 55 -10.95 -44.02 -17.45
N ASP A 56 -10.53 -45.22 -17.06
CA ASP A 56 -10.73 -46.45 -17.83
C ASP A 56 -11.20 -47.60 -16.90
N THR A 57 -12.51 -47.88 -17.02
CA THR A 57 -13.17 -48.91 -16.22
C THR A 57 -12.66 -50.34 -16.53
N ASN A 58 -12.21 -50.60 -17.76
CA ASN A 58 -11.73 -51.92 -18.15
C ASN A 58 -10.37 -52.20 -17.47
N ILE A 59 -9.46 -51.21 -17.46
CA ILE A 59 -8.18 -51.33 -16.79
C ILE A 59 -8.39 -51.50 -15.28
N ALA A 60 -9.24 -50.61 -14.70
CA ALA A 60 -9.51 -50.67 -13.27
C ALA A 60 -10.13 -52.05 -12.86
N ALA A 61 -11.16 -52.48 -13.58
CA ALA A 61 -11.80 -53.75 -13.30
C ALA A 61 -10.89 -54.99 -13.53
N ALA A 62 -9.89 -54.91 -14.40
CA ALA A 62 -8.94 -56.01 -14.60
C ALA A 62 -7.98 -56.15 -13.44
N LYS A 63 -7.70 -55.09 -12.69
CA LYS A 63 -6.63 -55.06 -11.67
C LYS A 63 -7.10 -55.19 -10.22
N VAL A 64 -8.36 -54.87 -9.95
CA VAL A 64 -8.91 -54.89 -8.58
C VAL A 64 -10.21 -55.68 -8.53
N GLU A 65 -10.50 -56.29 -7.41
CA GLU A 65 -11.73 -57.03 -7.21
C GLU A 65 -12.87 -56.16 -6.69
N SER A 66 -12.54 -55.09 -5.99
CA SER A 66 -13.51 -54.17 -5.38
C SER A 66 -13.03 -52.71 -5.41
N PHE A 67 -13.95 -51.80 -5.24
CA PHE A 67 -13.63 -50.40 -5.09
C PHE A 67 -12.79 -50.10 -3.82
N GLU A 68 -13.04 -50.82 -2.75
CA GLU A 68 -12.28 -50.70 -1.51
C GLU A 68 -10.80 -51.05 -1.71
N GLU A 69 -10.53 -52.11 -2.48
CA GLU A 69 -9.18 -52.50 -2.84
C GLU A 69 -8.49 -51.47 -3.72
N LEU A 70 -9.19 -50.93 -4.73
CA LEU A 70 -8.69 -49.84 -5.55
C LEU A 70 -8.29 -48.62 -4.68
N ARG A 71 -9.18 -48.20 -3.78
CA ARG A 71 -8.96 -47.12 -2.87
C ARG A 71 -7.71 -47.30 -2.01
N LYS A 72 -7.54 -48.49 -1.46
CA LYS A 72 -6.37 -48.82 -0.65
C LYS A 72 -5.06 -48.83 -1.45
N GLN A 73 -5.09 -49.33 -2.70
CA GLN A 73 -3.90 -49.30 -3.56
C GLN A 73 -3.52 -47.83 -3.93
N LEU A 74 -4.50 -47.02 -4.28
CA LEU A 74 -4.29 -45.60 -4.57
C LEU A 74 -3.79 -44.83 -3.34
N GLU A 75 -4.30 -45.13 -2.15
CA GLU A 75 -3.81 -44.58 -0.90
C GLU A 75 -2.31 -44.90 -0.70
N ASN A 76 -1.88 -46.15 -0.94
CA ASN A 76 -0.48 -46.52 -0.86
C ASN A 76 0.39 -45.76 -1.89
N VAL A 77 -0.11 -45.54 -3.10
CA VAL A 77 0.57 -44.80 -4.16
C VAL A 77 0.76 -43.36 -3.73
N VAL A 78 -0.30 -42.69 -3.23
CA VAL A 78 -0.24 -41.31 -2.73
C VAL A 78 0.71 -41.20 -1.53
N GLN A 79 0.63 -42.13 -0.57
CA GLN A 79 1.54 -42.19 0.58
C GLN A 79 3.01 -42.29 0.15
N GLY A 80 3.29 -43.16 -0.83
CA GLY A 80 4.64 -43.34 -1.37
C GLY A 80 5.20 -42.07 -1.99
N ALA A 81 4.40 -41.39 -2.82
CA ALA A 81 4.78 -40.13 -3.45
C ALA A 81 5.00 -39.01 -2.43
N VAL A 82 4.05 -38.83 -1.52
CA VAL A 82 4.13 -37.83 -0.44
C VAL A 82 5.39 -38.05 0.39
N ARG A 83 5.62 -39.26 0.86
CA ARG A 83 6.82 -39.63 1.64
C ARG A 83 8.11 -39.31 0.89
N SER A 84 8.20 -39.72 -0.38
CA SER A 84 9.41 -39.52 -1.19
C SER A 84 9.77 -38.09 -1.43
N ILE A 85 8.75 -37.22 -1.66
CA ILE A 85 8.94 -35.79 -1.95
C ILE A 85 9.22 -35.01 -0.67
N LEU A 86 8.46 -35.25 0.41
CA LEU A 86 8.67 -34.58 1.69
C LEU A 86 10.04 -34.87 2.29
N ALA A 87 10.52 -36.15 2.20
CA ALA A 87 11.83 -36.55 2.70
C ALA A 87 13.02 -35.87 1.96
N LYS A 88 12.80 -35.25 0.81
CA LYS A 88 13.83 -34.52 0.06
C LYS A 88 13.78 -33.01 0.30
N SER A 89 12.76 -32.53 0.96
CA SER A 89 12.45 -31.12 1.11
C SER A 89 12.61 -30.68 2.56
N LYS A 90 12.94 -29.38 2.76
CA LYS A 90 13.00 -28.79 4.11
C LYS A 90 11.60 -28.45 4.59
N LEU A 91 11.37 -28.59 5.89
CA LEU A 91 10.09 -28.32 6.52
C LEU A 91 9.61 -26.87 6.27
N GLU A 92 10.52 -25.91 6.29
CA GLU A 92 10.20 -24.49 6.00
C GLU A 92 9.61 -24.31 4.59
N SER A 93 10.24 -24.93 3.55
CA SER A 93 9.74 -24.88 2.17
C SER A 93 8.40 -25.60 2.02
N ILE A 94 8.19 -26.71 2.72
CA ILE A 94 6.92 -27.45 2.72
C ILE A 94 5.77 -26.57 3.24
N MET A 95 6.04 -25.78 4.26
CA MET A 95 5.04 -24.89 4.85
C MET A 95 4.73 -23.67 3.97
N GLU A 96 5.73 -23.19 3.21
CA GLU A 96 5.61 -22.00 2.37
C GLU A 96 4.98 -22.26 1.01
N GLU A 97 5.39 -23.35 0.37
CA GLU A 97 5.13 -23.63 -1.05
C GLU A 97 4.14 -24.79 -1.24
N ARG A 98 3.09 -24.87 -0.43
CA ARG A 98 2.13 -26.00 -0.43
C ARG A 98 1.58 -26.34 -1.80
N SER A 99 1.31 -25.36 -2.64
CA SER A 99 0.77 -25.55 -3.99
C SER A 99 1.78 -26.23 -4.93
N ILE A 100 3.06 -25.91 -4.79
CA ILE A 100 4.14 -26.54 -5.58
C ILE A 100 4.27 -27.99 -5.20
N PHE A 101 4.22 -28.30 -3.91
CA PHE A 101 4.24 -29.70 -3.44
C PHE A 101 3.02 -30.47 -3.94
N GLY A 102 1.84 -29.87 -3.96
CA GLY A 102 0.63 -30.49 -4.52
C GLY A 102 0.79 -30.88 -5.99
N LEU A 103 1.40 -30.01 -6.79
CA LEU A 103 1.73 -30.30 -8.18
C LEU A 103 2.74 -31.46 -8.28
N GLN A 104 3.83 -31.43 -7.51
CA GLN A 104 4.84 -32.47 -7.50
C GLN A 104 4.27 -33.82 -7.08
N PHE A 105 3.37 -33.87 -6.09
CA PHE A 105 2.67 -35.09 -5.71
C PHE A 105 1.86 -35.65 -6.86
N THR A 106 1.09 -34.76 -7.55
CA THR A 106 0.26 -35.16 -8.68
C THR A 106 1.09 -35.71 -9.83
N GLU A 107 2.20 -35.07 -10.18
CA GLU A 107 3.12 -35.53 -11.22
C GLU A 107 3.73 -36.88 -10.86
N ALA A 108 4.14 -37.09 -9.59
CA ALA A 108 4.74 -38.31 -9.14
C ALA A 108 3.78 -39.51 -9.18
N VAL A 109 2.48 -39.30 -8.92
CA VAL A 109 1.49 -40.37 -8.94
C VAL A 109 0.88 -40.64 -10.31
N ASN A 110 0.98 -39.71 -11.26
CA ASN A 110 0.27 -39.76 -12.54
C ASN A 110 0.57 -41.07 -13.34
N ALA A 111 1.83 -41.50 -13.35
CA ALA A 111 2.23 -42.73 -14.04
C ALA A 111 1.57 -43.96 -13.43
N ASP A 112 1.52 -44.01 -12.09
CA ASP A 112 0.93 -45.13 -11.36
C ASP A 112 -0.60 -45.11 -11.47
N LEU A 113 -1.24 -43.91 -11.40
CA LEU A 113 -2.68 -43.75 -11.59
C LEU A 113 -3.15 -44.30 -12.94
N SER A 114 -2.43 -43.97 -14.02
CA SER A 114 -2.71 -44.48 -15.36
C SER A 114 -2.71 -45.98 -15.45
N ASN A 115 -1.79 -46.64 -14.72
CA ASN A 115 -1.71 -48.10 -14.63
C ASN A 115 -2.95 -48.72 -13.97
N TRP A 116 -3.65 -47.96 -13.11
CA TRP A 116 -4.88 -48.42 -12.45
C TRP A 116 -6.16 -47.95 -13.16
N GLY A 117 -6.03 -47.30 -14.32
CA GLY A 117 -7.18 -46.75 -15.05
C GLY A 117 -7.87 -45.58 -14.32
N VAL A 118 -7.10 -44.85 -13.51
CA VAL A 118 -7.57 -43.71 -12.69
C VAL A 118 -6.83 -42.45 -13.12
N ALA A 119 -7.49 -41.29 -13.04
CA ALA A 119 -6.89 -39.99 -13.28
C ALA A 119 -7.18 -39.07 -12.12
N SER A 120 -6.26 -38.16 -11.89
CA SER A 120 -6.44 -37.08 -10.93
C SER A 120 -7.36 -36.00 -11.53
N ILE A 121 -8.32 -35.49 -10.73
CA ILE A 121 -9.24 -34.42 -11.14
C ILE A 121 -8.59 -33.06 -10.99
N LYS A 122 -7.82 -32.90 -9.91
CA LYS A 122 -7.05 -31.71 -9.58
C LYS A 122 -5.77 -32.10 -8.88
N ASN A 123 -4.88 -31.14 -8.69
CA ASN A 123 -3.66 -31.38 -7.94
C ASN A 123 -3.97 -31.89 -6.52
N ILE A 124 -3.12 -32.77 -6.04
CA ILE A 124 -3.18 -33.28 -4.67
C ILE A 124 -2.93 -32.09 -3.73
N GLU A 125 -3.77 -31.95 -2.73
CA GLU A 125 -3.73 -30.82 -1.81
C GLU A 125 -3.04 -31.20 -0.51
N LEU A 126 -2.00 -30.43 -0.16
CA LEU A 126 -1.39 -30.45 1.18
C LEU A 126 -2.22 -29.53 2.08
N MET A 127 -3.07 -30.12 2.93
CA MET A 127 -4.05 -29.40 3.74
C MET A 127 -3.42 -28.74 4.96
N ASP A 128 -2.79 -29.53 5.82
CA ASP A 128 -2.21 -29.06 7.07
C ASP A 128 -0.87 -29.73 7.35
N VAL A 129 -0.01 -29.00 8.08
CA VAL A 129 1.29 -29.49 8.54
C VAL A 129 1.40 -29.14 10.03
N ARG A 130 1.53 -30.17 10.85
CA ARG A 130 1.52 -30.06 12.32
C ARG A 130 2.73 -30.73 12.95
N ASP A 131 3.10 -30.29 14.14
CA ASP A 131 4.11 -30.98 14.94
C ASP A 131 3.67 -32.42 15.22
N SER A 132 4.61 -33.38 15.12
CA SER A 132 4.38 -34.73 15.61
C SER A 132 4.39 -34.75 17.14
N GLU A 133 3.86 -35.82 17.71
CA GLU A 133 3.81 -35.97 19.15
C GLU A 133 5.20 -35.87 19.78
N GLY A 134 5.36 -34.94 20.71
CA GLY A 134 6.65 -34.61 21.36
C GLY A 134 7.57 -33.64 20.60
N SER A 135 7.25 -33.25 19.37
CA SER A 135 7.97 -32.23 18.59
C SER A 135 7.34 -30.84 18.81
N LYS A 136 8.17 -29.79 18.76
CA LYS A 136 7.76 -28.38 18.77
C LYS A 136 8.47 -27.58 17.71
N VAL A 137 8.98 -28.23 16.68
CA VAL A 137 9.83 -27.59 15.67
C VAL A 137 9.03 -26.60 14.82
N ILE A 138 7.82 -26.99 14.40
CA ILE A 138 6.93 -26.11 13.63
C ILE A 138 6.56 -24.90 14.46
N HIS A 139 6.21 -25.08 15.72
CA HIS A 139 5.90 -24.00 16.64
C HIS A 139 7.10 -23.03 16.79
N GLN A 140 8.32 -23.55 16.89
CA GLN A 140 9.54 -22.72 16.99
C GLN A 140 9.82 -21.96 15.68
N ILE A 141 9.64 -22.60 14.52
CA ILE A 141 9.77 -21.95 13.21
C ILE A 141 8.76 -20.80 13.08
N MET A 142 7.50 -21.04 13.44
CA MET A 142 6.46 -20.04 13.43
C MET A 142 6.75 -18.87 14.39
N ALA A 143 7.19 -19.18 15.62
CA ALA A 143 7.57 -18.15 16.60
C ALA A 143 8.73 -17.28 16.11
N LYS A 144 9.76 -17.89 15.51
CA LYS A 144 10.88 -17.17 14.90
C LYS A 144 10.40 -16.25 13.76
N ARG A 145 9.51 -16.73 12.92
CA ARG A 145 8.93 -15.96 11.81
C ARG A 145 8.09 -14.80 12.30
N MET A 146 7.22 -15.03 13.28
CA MET A 146 6.42 -13.97 13.92
C MET A 146 7.33 -12.88 14.48
N SER A 147 8.41 -13.25 15.18
CA SER A 147 9.38 -12.29 15.71
C SER A 147 10.09 -11.50 14.61
N ALA A 148 10.43 -12.13 13.48
CA ALA A 148 11.05 -11.46 12.34
C ALA A 148 10.09 -10.45 11.69
N ILE A 149 8.83 -10.84 11.47
CA ILE A 149 7.78 -9.97 10.92
C ILE A 149 7.51 -8.79 11.87
N ASP A 150 7.42 -9.03 13.18
CA ASP A 150 7.22 -7.97 14.18
C ASP A 150 8.39 -6.97 14.18
N MET A 151 9.62 -7.45 14.07
CA MET A 151 10.81 -6.60 13.96
C MET A 151 10.81 -5.78 12.68
N GLU A 152 10.48 -6.40 11.53
CA GLU A 152 10.37 -5.72 10.24
C GLU A 152 9.28 -4.63 10.29
N SER A 153 8.09 -4.97 10.79
CA SER A 153 7.00 -4.01 10.98
C SER A 153 7.38 -2.84 11.87
N ARG A 154 8.06 -3.09 13.00
CA ARG A 154 8.54 -2.02 13.88
C ARG A 154 9.58 -1.11 13.21
N THR A 155 10.49 -1.69 12.42
CA THR A 155 11.48 -0.89 11.68
C THR A 155 10.85 -0.05 10.59
N GLU A 156 9.85 -0.60 9.89
CA GLU A 156 9.09 0.13 8.89
C GLU A 156 8.29 1.30 9.50
N VAL A 157 7.58 1.05 10.60
CA VAL A 157 6.85 2.11 11.34
C VAL A 157 7.80 3.20 11.83
N ALA A 158 8.96 2.83 12.41
CA ALA A 158 9.96 3.79 12.87
C ALA A 158 10.52 4.63 11.69
N SER A 159 10.78 3.99 10.55
CA SER A 159 11.23 4.68 9.33
C SER A 159 10.17 5.66 8.81
N ASN A 160 8.91 5.24 8.74
CA ASN A 160 7.81 6.08 8.29
C ASN A 160 7.58 7.27 9.22
N ASN A 161 7.66 7.06 10.54
CA ASN A 161 7.56 8.14 11.52
C ASN A 161 8.68 9.17 11.35
N ARG A 162 9.93 8.71 11.15
CA ARG A 162 11.07 9.61 10.91
C ARG A 162 10.86 10.43 9.63
N LEU A 163 10.42 9.82 8.54
CA LEU A 163 10.13 10.54 7.30
C LEU A 163 9.00 11.57 7.47
N ALA A 164 7.97 11.22 8.25
CA ALA A 164 6.90 12.15 8.57
C ALA A 164 7.39 13.35 9.41
N GLU A 165 8.23 13.11 10.43
CA GLU A 165 8.83 14.17 11.23
C GLU A 165 9.76 15.07 10.41
N GLU A 166 10.59 14.50 9.54
CA GLU A 166 11.45 15.26 8.63
C GLU A 166 10.62 16.15 7.69
N ALA A 167 9.54 15.61 7.11
CA ALA A 167 8.63 16.37 6.24
C ALA A 167 7.91 17.50 7.01
N GLU A 168 7.49 17.24 8.25
CA GLU A 168 6.87 18.27 9.10
C GLU A 168 7.86 19.38 9.46
N LEU A 169 9.09 19.03 9.82
CA LEU A 169 10.16 20.00 10.10
C LEU A 169 10.48 20.85 8.87
N GLU A 170 10.55 20.25 7.68
CA GLU A 170 10.75 21.02 6.44
C GLU A 170 9.58 21.94 6.14
N ALA A 171 8.34 21.48 6.33
CA ALA A 171 7.16 22.31 6.15
C ALA A 171 7.15 23.48 7.13
N ARG A 172 7.46 23.25 8.40
CA ARG A 172 7.58 24.31 9.42
C ARG A 172 8.69 25.32 9.08
N LYS A 173 9.84 24.86 8.61
CA LYS A 173 10.93 25.75 8.14
C LYS A 173 10.48 26.61 6.95
N LYS A 174 9.81 26.01 5.96
CA LYS A 174 9.29 26.76 4.79
C LYS A 174 8.28 27.83 5.20
N VAL A 175 7.37 27.49 6.13
CA VAL A 175 6.38 28.46 6.66
C VAL A 175 7.07 29.58 7.42
N ALA A 176 8.04 29.27 8.29
CA ALA A 176 8.78 30.26 9.06
C ALA A 176 9.59 31.21 8.16
N VAL A 177 10.28 30.69 7.13
CA VAL A 177 11.02 31.51 6.16
C VAL A 177 10.07 32.43 5.38
N LYS A 178 8.92 31.89 4.94
CA LYS A 178 7.94 32.69 4.21
C LYS A 178 7.31 33.77 5.09
N ALA A 179 7.03 33.45 6.35
CA ALA A 179 6.53 34.44 7.31
C ALA A 179 7.55 35.56 7.55
N ALA A 180 8.84 35.23 7.74
CA ALA A 180 9.90 36.23 7.90
C ALA A 180 10.09 37.11 6.65
N GLN A 181 10.01 36.49 5.45
CA GLN A 181 10.04 37.27 4.18
C GLN A 181 8.87 38.23 4.07
N THR A 182 7.64 37.79 4.38
CA THR A 182 6.45 38.62 4.34
C THR A 182 6.54 39.77 5.36
N GLU A 183 7.06 39.52 6.54
CA GLU A 183 7.27 40.54 7.57
C GLU A 183 8.32 41.59 7.13
N GLN A 184 9.42 41.12 6.50
CA GLN A 184 10.45 41.98 5.94
C GLN A 184 9.86 42.87 4.81
N GLU A 185 9.14 42.27 3.86
CA GLU A 185 8.48 43.02 2.76
C GLU A 185 7.47 44.04 3.29
N ALA A 186 6.67 43.69 4.31
CA ALA A 186 5.75 44.59 4.96
C ALA A 186 6.49 45.73 5.70
N GLY A 187 7.61 45.40 6.36
CA GLY A 187 8.47 46.40 7.01
C GLY A 187 9.08 47.39 6.02
N GLU A 188 9.60 46.89 4.90
CA GLU A 188 10.14 47.72 3.81
C GLU A 188 9.07 48.64 3.18
N ALA A 189 7.89 48.05 2.87
CA ALA A 189 6.78 48.83 2.35
C ALA A 189 6.32 49.93 3.32
N GLN A 190 6.30 49.62 4.62
CA GLN A 190 5.94 50.60 5.65
C GLN A 190 6.99 51.70 5.80
N ALA A 191 8.29 51.33 5.69
CA ALA A 191 9.37 52.30 5.70
C ALA A 191 9.32 53.27 4.49
N VAL A 192 9.11 52.73 3.30
CA VAL A 192 8.93 53.51 2.06
C VAL A 192 7.70 54.42 2.16
N SER A 193 6.58 53.94 2.70
CA SER A 193 5.37 54.75 2.91
C SER A 193 5.62 55.90 3.90
N LYS A 194 6.28 55.61 5.02
CA LYS A 194 6.65 56.67 6.00
C LYS A 194 7.58 57.71 5.39
N GLN A 195 8.55 57.28 4.59
CA GLN A 195 9.46 58.18 3.89
C GLN A 195 8.71 59.09 2.89
N ALA A 196 7.80 58.48 2.12
CA ALA A 196 6.96 59.25 1.16
C ALA A 196 6.08 60.28 1.86
N ILE A 197 5.43 59.91 2.98
CA ILE A 197 4.65 60.84 3.80
C ILE A 197 5.54 61.95 4.36
N GLY A 198 6.72 61.63 4.89
CA GLY A 198 7.67 62.62 5.41
C GLY A 198 8.13 63.63 4.33
N ILE A 199 8.38 63.16 3.11
CA ILE A 199 8.72 64.04 1.97
C ILE A 199 7.54 64.94 1.59
N ALA A 200 6.33 64.38 1.53
CA ALA A 200 5.12 65.11 1.20
C ALA A 200 4.81 66.20 2.26
N ASP A 201 4.98 65.87 3.54
CA ASP A 201 4.79 66.86 4.65
C ASP A 201 5.86 67.95 4.61
N ALA A 202 7.10 67.59 4.31
CA ALA A 202 8.19 68.56 4.18
C ALA A 202 7.95 69.49 2.96
N GLU A 203 7.48 68.95 1.84
CA GLU A 203 7.10 69.78 0.68
C GLU A 203 5.88 70.66 0.93
N ALA A 204 4.88 70.11 1.64
CA ALA A 204 3.71 70.87 2.02
C ALA A 204 4.06 72.09 2.96
N THR A 205 4.93 71.75 3.95
CA THR A 205 5.43 72.81 4.89
C THR A 205 6.25 73.88 4.16
N LYS A 206 7.09 73.47 3.21
CA LYS A 206 7.88 74.40 2.38
C LYS A 206 7.00 75.25 1.50
N LYS A 207 5.97 74.66 0.86
CA LYS A 207 4.99 75.42 0.06
C LYS A 207 4.18 76.42 0.91
N ALA A 208 3.74 75.97 2.09
CA ALA A 208 3.04 76.86 3.03
C ALA A 208 3.93 78.00 3.52
N GLY A 209 5.20 77.73 3.80
CA GLY A 209 6.18 78.75 4.17
C GLY A 209 6.39 79.79 3.07
N ILE A 210 6.57 79.34 1.82
CA ILE A 210 6.72 80.23 0.66
C ILE A 210 5.45 81.08 0.42
N ALA A 211 4.24 80.48 0.54
CA ALA A 211 2.98 81.20 0.41
C ALA A 211 2.81 82.29 1.49
N GLN A 212 3.22 81.92 2.73
CA GLN A 212 3.16 82.91 3.83
C GLN A 212 4.18 84.04 3.65
N GLU A 213 5.37 83.73 3.14
CA GLU A 213 6.38 84.73 2.82
C GLU A 213 5.91 85.67 1.69
N ASN A 214 5.34 85.11 0.61
CA ASN A 214 4.77 85.84 -0.49
C ASN A 214 3.60 86.73 0.00
N SER A 215 2.70 86.22 0.82
CA SER A 215 1.62 86.95 1.39
C SER A 215 2.10 88.18 2.25
N LYS A 216 3.19 87.96 3.06
CA LYS A 216 3.82 89.04 3.82
C LYS A 216 4.43 90.11 2.91
N ARG A 217 5.05 89.71 1.79
CA ARG A 217 5.60 90.65 0.80
C ARG A 217 4.49 91.45 0.12
N ASP A 218 3.41 90.79 -0.29
CA ASP A 218 2.29 91.40 -0.92
C ASP A 218 1.60 92.49 0.03
N ILE A 219 1.48 92.12 1.32
CA ILE A 219 0.96 93.06 2.36
C ILE A 219 1.93 94.20 2.55
N ALA A 220 3.24 93.93 2.60
CA ALA A 220 4.24 95.02 2.76
C ALA A 220 4.28 95.96 1.53
N GLU A 221 4.11 95.42 0.32
CA GLU A 221 4.05 96.14 -0.93
C GLU A 221 2.77 96.98 -1.02
N ALA A 222 1.59 96.45 -0.64
CA ALA A 222 0.34 97.12 -0.52
C ALA A 222 0.39 98.26 0.53
N ALA A 223 1.07 98.08 1.66
CA ALA A 223 1.30 99.07 2.68
C ALA A 223 2.15 100.22 2.17
N LYS A 224 3.26 99.95 1.44
CA LYS A 224 4.08 100.96 0.78
C LYS A 224 3.30 101.76 -0.22
N LEU A 225 2.51 101.10 -1.07
CA LEU A 225 1.67 101.82 -2.08
C LEU A 225 0.62 102.69 -1.42
N THR A 226 0.08 102.27 -0.27
CA THR A 226 -0.89 103.04 0.50
C THR A 226 -0.22 104.31 1.14
N GLU A 227 1.01 104.11 1.64
CA GLU A 227 1.79 105.22 2.22
C GLU A 227 2.21 106.25 1.16
N GLU A 228 2.64 105.80 -0.02
CA GLU A 228 2.93 106.66 -1.18
C GLU A 228 1.71 107.45 -1.59
N LYS A 229 0.52 106.84 -1.72
CA LYS A 229 -0.73 107.56 -2.04
C LYS A 229 -1.12 108.53 -0.96
N ASN A 230 -0.95 108.16 0.32
CA ASN A 230 -1.22 109.10 1.42
C ASN A 230 -0.24 110.30 1.41
N MET A 231 1.04 110.01 1.09
CA MET A 231 2.02 111.15 0.92
C MET A 231 1.67 112.05 -0.27
N GLU A 232 1.23 111.39 -1.37
CA GLU A 232 0.78 112.20 -2.55
C GLU A 232 -0.46 113.08 -2.29
N VAL A 233 -1.42 112.49 -1.52
CA VAL A 233 -2.61 113.25 -1.07
C VAL A 233 -2.22 114.41 -0.15
N ILE A 234 -1.29 114.15 0.82
CA ILE A 234 -0.79 115.26 1.70
C ILE A 234 -0.05 116.31 0.88
N ARG A 235 0.74 115.88 -0.13
CA ARG A 235 1.43 116.86 -1.00
C ARG A 235 0.49 117.69 -1.85
N VAL A 236 -0.58 117.02 -2.41
CA VAL A 236 -1.61 117.78 -3.19
C VAL A 236 -2.41 118.72 -2.29
N THR A 237 -2.78 118.28 -1.08
CA THR A 237 -3.50 119.17 -0.14
C THR A 237 -2.62 120.31 0.38
N SER A 238 -1.33 120.11 0.61
CA SER A 238 -0.41 121.18 1.01
C SER A 238 -0.15 122.17 -0.10
N VAL A 239 -0.09 121.75 -1.38
CA VAL A 239 0.02 122.58 -2.55
C VAL A 239 -1.28 123.41 -2.80
N GLN A 240 -2.45 122.74 -2.55
CA GLN A 240 -3.74 123.46 -2.65
C GLN A 240 -3.91 124.49 -1.54
N GLN A 241 -3.41 124.21 -0.32
CA GLN A 241 -3.45 125.13 0.80
C GLN A 241 -2.56 126.37 0.55
N ALA A 242 -1.38 126.11 -0.08
CA ALA A 242 -0.44 127.17 -0.45
C ALA A 242 -0.92 128.11 -1.65
N GLN A 243 -1.99 127.76 -2.34
CA GLN A 243 -2.60 128.53 -3.42
C GLN A 243 -3.80 129.36 -2.97
N ILE A 244 -4.23 129.23 -1.70
CA ILE A 244 -5.37 129.81 -1.14
C ILE A 244 -4.97 130.97 -0.18
N ASP A 245 -3.74 131.03 0.30
CA ASP A 245 -3.13 132.10 1.06
C ASP A 245 -2.37 133.02 0.09
#